data_6d32159db03a2adfd4d85994c820a19f
#
_entry.id   6d32159db03a2adfd4d85994c820a19f
#
_cell.length_a   1.000
_cell.length_b   1.000
_cell.length_c   1.000
_cell.angle_alpha   90.00
_cell.angle_beta   90.00
_cell.angle_gamma   90.00
#
_symmetry.space_group_name_H-M   'P 1'
#
loop_
_entity.id
_entity.type
_entity.pdbx_description
1 polymer ?
#
loop_
_entity_poly.entity_id
_entity_poly.type
_entity_poly.pdbx_seq_one_letter_code
_entity_poly.pdbx_strand_id
1 'polypeptide(L)'
;MQTEQLAAGQIRPVTAEEVEQYKTDGMVHLKGILDADLVVRMEKVFMEVMDDESNGLASSDFGELAKGLEAQGLEILNEGDSTSQTPKAGNGKFKAGGFNCQNYPSLNELGTRGPFGPIAAKLMGSERICFYGDQLFWKQPNSLQRTAFHQDATYFHHEGEQCCTFWMPMEKVDEENGMMGYAKGSHRGELYKPNLFVSQASFPGSEGKDLPDVEANEKEFNVVYCPAEPGDIIVHHVKTWHGSTGNTSQTRHRRAMTLRYLGDDIRYLERMGTPPDSPKSARLKNGDPIECEEFPLMWTREDGFVAPRQTV
;
A
#
# COMPACT_ATOMS: atom_id res chain seq x y z
N MET A 1 14.22 4.79 32.39
CA MET A 1 13.61 4.58 31.07
C MET A 1 14.78 4.47 30.10
N GLN A 2 15.01 3.29 29.54
CA GLN A 2 15.95 3.15 28.44
C GLN A 2 15.37 3.96 27.26
N THR A 3 16.13 4.90 26.72
CA THR A 3 15.81 5.58 25.48
C THR A 3 15.73 4.52 24.39
N GLU A 4 14.55 4.32 23.82
CA GLU A 4 14.34 3.39 22.70
C GLU A 4 15.28 3.82 21.54
N GLN A 5 16.21 2.94 21.16
CA GLN A 5 17.15 3.23 20.09
C GLN A 5 16.41 3.27 18.76
N LEU A 6 16.39 4.43 18.10
CA LEU A 6 15.73 4.61 16.80
C LEU A 6 16.55 3.94 15.69
N ALA A 7 15.86 3.37 14.70
CA ALA A 7 16.50 2.88 13.49
C ALA A 7 16.97 4.05 12.61
N ALA A 8 17.99 3.80 11.77
CA ALA A 8 18.53 4.82 10.86
C ALA A 8 17.42 5.35 9.92
N GLY A 9 17.28 6.65 9.84
CA GLY A 9 16.23 7.32 9.07
C GLY A 9 14.92 7.59 9.83
N GLN A 10 14.78 7.07 11.06
CA GLN A 10 13.67 7.38 11.96
C GLN A 10 14.09 8.47 12.94
N ILE A 11 13.32 9.56 13.03
CA ILE A 11 13.69 10.73 13.86
C ILE A 11 12.91 10.81 15.18
N ARG A 12 11.87 10.02 15.35
CA ARG A 12 11.11 9.93 16.60
C ARG A 12 10.52 8.52 16.79
N PRO A 13 10.26 8.10 18.03
CA PRO A 13 9.57 6.83 18.27
C PRO A 13 8.10 6.91 17.86
N VAL A 14 7.50 5.75 17.58
CA VAL A 14 6.04 5.59 17.53
C VAL A 14 5.51 5.74 18.95
N THR A 15 4.48 6.57 19.17
CA THR A 15 3.90 6.80 20.49
C THR A 15 2.89 5.71 20.89
N ALA A 16 2.52 5.66 22.16
CA ALA A 16 1.48 4.73 22.63
C ALA A 16 0.11 5.06 22.05
N GLU A 17 -0.18 6.37 21.88
CA GLU A 17 -1.41 6.87 21.27
C GLU A 17 -1.51 6.45 19.79
N GLU A 18 -0.40 6.50 19.05
CA GLU A 18 -0.32 6.05 17.66
C GLU A 18 -0.55 4.54 17.53
N VAL A 19 0.00 3.75 18.45
CA VAL A 19 -0.27 2.30 18.53
C VAL A 19 -1.74 2.03 18.80
N GLU A 20 -2.35 2.74 19.76
CA GLU A 20 -3.76 2.58 20.09
C GLU A 20 -4.66 3.03 18.93
N GLN A 21 -4.31 4.12 18.25
CA GLN A 21 -5.03 4.56 17.04
C GLN A 21 -4.99 3.50 15.94
N TYR A 22 -3.81 2.91 15.66
CA TYR A 22 -3.70 1.83 14.68
C TYR A 22 -4.60 0.65 15.01
N LYS A 23 -4.65 0.22 16.28
CA LYS A 23 -5.50 -0.88 16.74
C LYS A 23 -6.99 -0.57 16.66
N THR A 24 -7.37 0.65 17.00
CA THR A 24 -8.78 1.06 17.06
C THR A 24 -9.33 1.41 15.67
N ASP A 25 -8.59 2.16 14.89
CA ASP A 25 -9.04 2.68 13.60
C ASP A 25 -8.66 1.79 12.41
N GLY A 26 -7.70 0.86 12.60
CA GLY A 26 -7.10 0.08 11.52
C GLY A 26 -6.12 0.88 10.67
N MET A 27 -5.84 2.12 11.06
CA MET A 27 -4.87 2.98 10.41
C MET A 27 -4.30 4.02 11.40
N VAL A 28 -3.11 4.52 11.08
CA VAL A 28 -2.48 5.62 11.81
C VAL A 28 -1.65 6.49 10.88
N HIS A 29 -1.65 7.79 11.12
CA HIS A 29 -0.81 8.76 10.41
C HIS A 29 0.39 9.15 11.28
N LEU A 30 1.54 8.57 11.01
CA LEU A 30 2.82 8.84 11.68
C LEU A 30 3.46 10.08 11.06
N LYS A 31 3.13 11.26 11.58
CA LYS A 31 3.62 12.54 11.04
C LYS A 31 5.07 12.79 11.37
N GLY A 32 5.85 13.21 10.36
CA GLY A 32 7.25 13.61 10.50
C GLY A 32 8.09 12.55 11.22
N ILE A 33 7.96 11.29 10.84
CA ILE A 33 8.68 10.18 11.49
C ILE A 33 9.98 9.82 10.78
N LEU A 34 10.11 10.16 9.48
CA LEU A 34 11.30 9.90 8.67
C LEU A 34 12.12 11.18 8.50
N ASP A 35 13.44 11.04 8.44
CA ASP A 35 14.33 12.15 8.14
C ASP A 35 14.34 12.51 6.64
N ALA A 36 14.86 13.70 6.33
CA ALA A 36 14.90 14.21 4.97
C ALA A 36 15.86 13.40 4.07
N ASP A 37 16.93 12.85 4.61
CA ASP A 37 17.90 12.07 3.83
C ASP A 37 17.29 10.75 3.37
N LEU A 38 16.49 10.09 4.23
CA LEU A 38 15.77 8.90 3.85
C LEU A 38 14.69 9.20 2.79
N VAL A 39 13.99 10.33 2.91
CA VAL A 39 13.00 10.76 1.90
C VAL A 39 13.66 10.97 0.53
N VAL A 40 14.80 11.64 0.48
CA VAL A 40 15.58 11.83 -0.76
C VAL A 40 16.03 10.47 -1.34
N ARG A 41 16.48 9.55 -0.48
CA ARG A 41 16.84 8.20 -0.90
C ARG A 41 15.64 7.44 -1.46
N MET A 42 14.47 7.54 -0.81
CA MET A 42 13.22 6.91 -1.28
C MET A 42 12.82 7.44 -2.65
N GLU A 43 12.88 8.76 -2.86
CA GLU A 43 12.58 9.37 -4.16
C GLU A 43 13.53 8.88 -5.26
N LYS A 44 14.83 8.79 -4.96
CA LYS A 44 15.83 8.27 -5.91
C LYS A 44 15.53 6.82 -6.30
N VAL A 45 15.21 5.95 -5.32
CA VAL A 45 14.85 4.55 -5.56
C VAL A 45 13.53 4.46 -6.35
N PHE A 46 12.55 5.30 -6.04
CA PHE A 46 11.29 5.38 -6.78
C PHE A 46 11.54 5.70 -8.25
N MET A 47 12.36 6.72 -8.56
CA MET A 47 12.66 7.10 -9.94
C MET A 47 13.51 6.06 -10.67
N GLU A 48 14.45 5.39 -9.99
CA GLU A 48 15.22 4.26 -10.56
C GLU A 48 14.29 3.19 -11.15
N VAL A 49 13.22 2.85 -10.44
CA VAL A 49 12.24 1.84 -10.89
C VAL A 49 11.32 2.40 -11.98
N MET A 50 10.82 3.63 -11.80
CA MET A 50 9.82 4.23 -12.69
C MET A 50 10.36 4.69 -14.04
N ASP A 51 11.66 5.00 -14.13
CA ASP A 51 12.32 5.44 -15.35
C ASP A 51 12.93 4.27 -16.15
N ASP A 52 12.96 3.07 -15.58
CA ASP A 52 13.43 1.88 -16.30
C ASP A 52 12.37 1.39 -17.29
N GLU A 53 12.57 1.69 -18.55
CA GLU A 53 11.69 1.29 -19.66
C GLU A 53 11.58 -0.23 -19.83
N SER A 54 12.51 -1.02 -19.27
CA SER A 54 12.56 -2.48 -19.43
C SER A 54 11.59 -3.21 -18.50
N ASN A 55 11.11 -2.59 -17.42
CA ASN A 55 10.31 -3.24 -16.38
C ASN A 55 8.78 -3.23 -16.61
N GLY A 56 8.31 -2.63 -17.70
CA GLY A 56 6.89 -2.51 -18.01
C GLY A 56 6.11 -1.48 -17.18
N LEU A 57 6.64 -0.99 -16.03
CA LEU A 57 6.01 0.05 -15.23
C LEU A 57 6.01 1.40 -15.92
N ALA A 58 7.08 1.70 -16.64
CA ALA A 58 7.17 2.94 -17.43
C ALA A 58 6.02 3.05 -18.44
N SER A 59 5.54 1.91 -18.96
CA SER A 59 4.41 1.79 -19.90
C SER A 59 3.07 1.49 -19.22
N SER A 60 3.02 1.13 -17.93
CA SER A 60 1.78 0.87 -17.21
C SER A 60 0.93 2.14 -17.12
N ASP A 61 -0.35 2.06 -17.42
CA ASP A 61 -1.28 3.18 -17.31
C ASP A 61 -2.66 2.66 -16.92
N PHE A 62 -3.05 2.91 -15.68
CA PHE A 62 -4.40 2.58 -15.21
C PHE A 62 -5.48 3.39 -15.93
N GLY A 63 -5.15 4.50 -16.58
CA GLY A 63 -6.05 5.22 -17.48
C GLY A 63 -6.37 4.41 -18.73
N GLU A 64 -5.41 3.68 -19.31
CA GLU A 64 -5.67 2.77 -20.43
C GLU A 64 -6.44 1.52 -19.98
N LEU A 65 -6.14 0.98 -18.78
CA LEU A 65 -6.97 -0.07 -18.18
C LEU A 65 -8.41 0.39 -18.00
N ALA A 66 -8.61 1.59 -17.45
CA ALA A 66 -9.93 2.18 -17.27
C ALA A 66 -10.72 2.25 -18.57
N LYS A 67 -10.13 2.77 -19.65
CA LYS A 67 -10.76 2.80 -20.98
C LYS A 67 -11.16 1.42 -21.50
N GLY A 68 -10.30 0.42 -21.25
CA GLY A 68 -10.58 -0.97 -21.62
C GLY A 68 -11.77 -1.56 -20.84
N LEU A 69 -11.92 -1.21 -19.58
CA LEU A 69 -13.04 -1.64 -18.73
C LEU A 69 -14.34 -0.90 -19.11
N GLU A 70 -14.30 0.41 -19.37
CA GLU A 70 -15.44 1.19 -19.89
C GLU A 70 -15.97 0.62 -21.21
N ALA A 71 -15.08 0.24 -22.12
CA ALA A 71 -15.46 -0.39 -23.38
C ALA A 71 -16.19 -1.74 -23.18
N GLN A 72 -16.00 -2.38 -22.04
CA GLN A 72 -16.71 -3.59 -21.61
C GLN A 72 -17.99 -3.29 -20.82
N GLY A 73 -18.34 -2.01 -20.65
CA GLY A 73 -19.55 -1.57 -19.94
C GLY A 73 -19.39 -1.48 -18.42
N LEU A 74 -18.17 -1.46 -17.89
CA LEU A 74 -17.92 -1.29 -16.47
C LEU A 74 -17.81 0.19 -16.11
N GLU A 75 -18.32 0.56 -14.94
CA GLU A 75 -18.21 1.90 -14.38
C GLU A 75 -16.81 2.15 -13.83
N ILE A 76 -16.21 3.28 -14.20
CA ILE A 76 -14.89 3.71 -13.74
C ILE A 76 -15.05 4.90 -12.80
N LEU A 77 -14.34 4.85 -11.68
CA LEU A 77 -14.36 5.91 -10.68
C LEU A 77 -13.38 7.03 -11.07
N ASN A 78 -13.93 8.20 -11.42
CA ASN A 78 -13.17 9.40 -11.75
C ASN A 78 -13.54 10.57 -10.84
N GLU A 79 -12.60 11.50 -10.61
CA GLU A 79 -12.91 12.74 -9.92
C GLU A 79 -13.85 13.62 -10.76
N GLY A 80 -14.85 14.20 -10.07
CA GLY A 80 -15.81 15.12 -10.68
C GLY A 80 -17.07 14.48 -11.28
N ASP A 81 -17.22 13.15 -11.22
CA ASP A 81 -18.38 12.45 -11.79
C ASP A 81 -19.67 12.62 -10.98
N SER A 82 -19.61 13.14 -9.77
CA SER A 82 -20.79 13.25 -8.90
C SER A 82 -21.84 14.29 -9.31
N THR A 83 -21.55 15.17 -10.30
CA THR A 83 -22.50 16.24 -10.71
C THR A 83 -22.38 16.69 -12.17
N SER A 84 -21.51 16.18 -12.99
CA SER A 84 -21.24 16.64 -14.36
C SER A 84 -21.58 15.58 -15.40
N GLN A 85 -22.46 15.93 -16.34
CA GLN A 85 -22.89 15.06 -17.45
C GLN A 85 -21.80 14.79 -18.53
N THR A 86 -20.55 15.17 -18.26
CA THR A 86 -19.42 14.88 -19.14
C THR A 86 -18.17 14.66 -18.28
N PRO A 87 -17.68 13.41 -18.14
CA PRO A 87 -16.39 13.16 -17.56
C PRO A 87 -15.34 13.93 -18.37
N LYS A 88 -14.63 14.87 -17.76
CA LYS A 88 -13.41 15.40 -18.38
C LYS A 88 -12.40 14.28 -18.29
N ALA A 89 -12.18 13.58 -19.39
CA ALA A 89 -11.08 12.63 -19.47
C ALA A 89 -9.79 13.38 -19.10
N GLY A 90 -9.19 13.03 -17.97
CA GLY A 90 -7.87 13.52 -17.61
C GLY A 90 -6.87 13.03 -18.65
N ASN A 91 -5.85 13.82 -18.94
CA ASN A 91 -4.76 13.45 -19.85
C ASN A 91 -3.49 13.01 -19.11
N GLY A 92 -3.49 13.06 -17.79
CA GLY A 92 -2.43 12.55 -16.95
C GLY A 92 -2.50 11.03 -16.83
N LYS A 93 -1.33 10.39 -16.75
CA LYS A 93 -1.23 8.94 -16.54
C LYS A 93 -1.32 8.59 -15.06
N PHE A 94 -1.96 7.48 -14.77
CA PHE A 94 -1.87 6.82 -13.48
C PHE A 94 -1.06 5.55 -13.63
N LYS A 95 0.22 5.59 -13.24
CA LYS A 95 1.12 4.44 -13.24
C LYS A 95 1.12 3.79 -11.87
N ALA A 96 1.05 2.47 -11.84
CA ALA A 96 1.24 1.70 -10.60
C ALA A 96 1.78 0.31 -10.91
N GLY A 97 2.56 -0.24 -9.99
CA GLY A 97 3.05 -1.61 -10.05
C GLY A 97 3.75 -2.00 -8.77
N GLY A 98 3.83 -3.29 -8.51
CA GLY A 98 4.34 -3.82 -7.26
C GLY A 98 5.34 -4.95 -7.43
N PHE A 99 5.92 -5.34 -6.29
CA PHE A 99 6.88 -6.44 -6.17
C PHE A 99 8.16 -6.27 -6.99
N ASN A 100 8.54 -5.02 -7.22
CA ASN A 100 9.75 -4.63 -7.93
C ASN A 100 11.03 -4.93 -7.14
N CYS A 101 10.94 -5.01 -5.81
CA CYS A 101 12.07 -5.31 -4.92
C CYS A 101 12.83 -6.59 -5.30
N GLN A 102 12.22 -7.51 -6.01
CA GLN A 102 12.87 -8.72 -6.51
C GLN A 102 13.90 -8.42 -7.62
N ASN A 103 13.71 -7.32 -8.35
CA ASN A 103 14.54 -6.92 -9.49
C ASN A 103 15.42 -5.71 -9.20
N TYR A 104 15.11 -4.94 -8.14
CA TYR A 104 15.82 -3.71 -7.78
C TYR A 104 16.45 -3.83 -6.38
N PRO A 105 17.77 -4.11 -6.29
CA PRO A 105 18.48 -4.27 -5.01
C PRO A 105 18.35 -3.04 -4.09
N SER A 106 18.32 -1.82 -4.65
CA SER A 106 18.13 -0.57 -3.91
C SER A 106 16.79 -0.50 -3.20
N LEU A 107 15.72 -0.95 -3.87
CA LEU A 107 14.37 -1.01 -3.32
C LEU A 107 14.24 -2.14 -2.29
N ASN A 108 14.85 -3.30 -2.55
CA ASN A 108 14.92 -4.39 -1.58
C ASN A 108 15.68 -3.98 -0.31
N GLU A 109 16.83 -3.32 -0.47
CA GLU A 109 17.59 -2.80 0.66
C GLU A 109 16.79 -1.77 1.47
N LEU A 110 16.08 -0.87 0.80
CA LEU A 110 15.21 0.10 1.45
C LEU A 110 14.11 -0.59 2.27
N GLY A 111 13.42 -1.59 1.70
CA GLY A 111 12.35 -2.34 2.36
C GLY A 111 12.85 -3.18 3.54
N THR A 112 14.03 -3.81 3.42
CA THR A 112 14.54 -4.76 4.41
C THR A 112 15.49 -4.13 5.44
N ARG A 113 16.05 -2.95 5.17
CA ARG A 113 17.05 -2.28 6.04
C ARG A 113 16.65 -0.88 6.50
N GLY A 114 15.57 -0.32 5.92
CA GLY A 114 14.98 0.93 6.40
C GLY A 114 14.36 0.78 7.80
N PRO A 115 13.91 1.88 8.42
CA PRO A 115 13.42 1.91 9.80
C PRO A 115 12.07 1.20 9.99
N PHE A 116 11.53 0.59 8.98
CA PHE A 116 10.13 0.16 8.90
C PHE A 116 9.83 -1.09 9.72
N GLY A 117 10.78 -2.04 9.84
CA GLY A 117 10.59 -3.26 10.61
C GLY A 117 10.24 -3.02 12.08
N PRO A 118 11.05 -2.27 12.85
CA PRO A 118 10.72 -1.93 14.25
C PRO A 118 9.42 -1.11 14.38
N ILE A 119 9.11 -0.22 13.42
CA ILE A 119 7.84 0.53 13.41
C ILE A 119 6.66 -0.45 13.23
N ALA A 120 6.73 -1.35 12.25
CA ALA A 120 5.71 -2.37 12.00
C ALA A 120 5.51 -3.29 13.22
N ALA A 121 6.61 -3.79 13.79
CA ALA A 121 6.59 -4.62 14.99
C ALA A 121 5.89 -3.94 16.16
N LYS A 122 6.15 -2.65 16.39
CA LYS A 122 5.53 -1.89 17.47
C LYS A 122 4.03 -1.68 17.26
N LEU A 123 3.62 -1.35 16.04
CA LEU A 123 2.19 -1.14 15.70
C LEU A 123 1.39 -2.45 15.79
N MET A 124 1.91 -3.53 15.23
CA MET A 124 1.24 -4.84 15.20
C MET A 124 1.40 -5.65 16.51
N GLY A 125 2.35 -5.26 17.38
CA GLY A 125 2.68 -6.04 18.57
C GLY A 125 3.38 -7.36 18.24
N SER A 126 4.16 -7.40 17.16
CA SER A 126 4.85 -8.58 16.65
C SER A 126 6.27 -8.69 17.17
N GLU A 127 6.77 -9.92 17.34
CA GLU A 127 8.15 -10.20 17.73
C GLU A 127 9.09 -10.34 16.52
N ARG A 128 8.52 -10.67 15.36
CA ARG A 128 9.25 -10.95 14.12
C ARG A 128 8.57 -10.24 12.95
N ILE A 129 9.37 -9.71 12.04
CA ILE A 129 8.87 -9.02 10.84
C ILE A 129 9.52 -9.61 9.60
N CYS A 130 8.69 -10.10 8.68
CA CYS A 130 9.06 -10.41 7.31
C CYS A 130 8.70 -9.26 6.38
N PHE A 131 9.49 -9.07 5.33
CA PHE A 131 9.18 -8.13 4.26
C PHE A 131 8.37 -8.85 3.17
N TYR A 132 7.21 -8.28 2.80
CA TYR A 132 6.34 -8.88 1.79
C TYR A 132 6.59 -8.31 0.41
N GLY A 133 6.84 -7.01 0.30
CA GLY A 133 7.09 -6.36 -0.97
C GLY A 133 6.68 -4.90 -1.01
N ASP A 134 6.86 -4.31 -2.17
CA ASP A 134 6.59 -2.91 -2.49
C ASP A 134 5.39 -2.77 -3.43
N GLN A 135 4.90 -1.53 -3.52
CA GLN A 135 4.12 -1.05 -4.65
C GLN A 135 4.36 0.45 -4.83
N LEU A 136 4.57 0.86 -6.07
CA LEU A 136 4.82 2.24 -6.44
C LEU A 136 3.61 2.82 -7.18
N PHE A 137 3.28 4.08 -6.88
CA PHE A 137 2.14 4.78 -7.46
C PHE A 137 2.54 6.15 -7.96
N TRP A 138 2.17 6.48 -9.18
CA TRP A 138 2.41 7.79 -9.76
C TRP A 138 1.15 8.31 -10.48
N LYS A 139 0.40 9.19 -9.83
CA LYS A 139 -0.65 9.97 -10.47
C LYS A 139 -0.04 11.26 -11.00
N GLN A 140 0.08 11.36 -12.31
CA GLN A 140 0.55 12.58 -12.98
C GLN A 140 -0.50 13.70 -12.86
N PRO A 141 -0.13 14.98 -13.12
CA PRO A 141 -1.10 16.07 -13.17
C PRO A 141 -2.29 15.72 -14.07
N ASN A 142 -3.50 16.03 -13.61
CA ASN A 142 -4.74 15.74 -14.32
C ASN A 142 -4.99 14.23 -14.60
N SER A 143 -4.59 13.37 -13.68
CA SER A 143 -4.90 11.95 -13.67
C SER A 143 -6.13 11.70 -12.79
N LEU A 144 -7.33 11.70 -13.39
CA LEU A 144 -8.60 11.75 -12.65
C LEU A 144 -9.05 10.42 -12.06
N GLN A 145 -8.42 9.29 -12.45
CA GLN A 145 -8.80 7.97 -11.95
C GLN A 145 -8.62 7.89 -10.43
N ARG A 146 -9.69 7.54 -9.74
CA ARG A 146 -9.66 7.17 -8.33
C ARG A 146 -9.09 5.76 -8.18
N THR A 147 -8.59 5.44 -7.00
CA THR A 147 -8.44 4.05 -6.58
C THR A 147 -9.68 3.69 -5.77
N ALA A 148 -10.47 2.74 -6.25
CA ALA A 148 -11.67 2.27 -5.57
C ALA A 148 -11.34 1.77 -4.16
N PHE A 149 -12.26 1.95 -3.20
CA PHE A 149 -12.07 1.36 -1.89
C PHE A 149 -11.96 -0.16 -1.98
N HIS A 150 -10.99 -0.73 -1.27
CA HIS A 150 -10.68 -2.16 -1.25
C HIS A 150 -9.99 -2.55 0.05
N GLN A 151 -9.77 -3.84 0.24
CA GLN A 151 -8.92 -4.43 1.29
C GLN A 151 -7.70 -5.06 0.64
N ASP A 152 -6.50 -4.78 1.14
CA ASP A 152 -5.27 -5.40 0.64
C ASP A 152 -5.26 -6.94 0.82
N ALA A 153 -5.85 -7.44 1.92
CA ALA A 153 -5.83 -8.85 2.31
C ALA A 153 -6.30 -9.82 1.22
N THR A 154 -7.23 -9.39 0.38
CA THR A 154 -7.83 -10.25 -0.64
C THR A 154 -7.05 -10.34 -1.94
N TYR A 155 -6.04 -9.47 -2.10
CA TYR A 155 -5.13 -9.49 -3.24
C TYR A 155 -3.90 -10.39 -3.03
N PHE A 156 -3.67 -10.89 -1.79
CA PHE A 156 -2.42 -11.54 -1.43
C PHE A 156 -2.61 -13.00 -1.01
N HIS A 157 -1.55 -13.79 -1.16
CA HIS A 157 -1.51 -15.21 -0.84
C HIS A 157 -1.09 -15.45 0.62
N HIS A 158 -1.76 -14.80 1.57
CA HIS A 158 -1.58 -15.04 3.00
C HIS A 158 -2.86 -14.77 3.79
N GLU A 159 -2.88 -15.22 5.03
CA GLU A 159 -3.89 -14.92 6.04
C GLU A 159 -3.24 -14.60 7.37
N GLY A 160 -3.97 -13.95 8.25
CA GLY A 160 -3.53 -13.46 9.56
C GLY A 160 -3.89 -11.99 9.77
N GLU A 161 -3.66 -11.49 10.96
CA GLU A 161 -3.98 -10.11 11.35
C GLU A 161 -2.74 -9.20 11.37
N GLN A 162 -1.56 -9.76 11.58
CA GLN A 162 -0.33 -8.97 11.68
C GLN A 162 0.28 -8.69 10.29
N CYS A 163 -0.48 -8.00 9.44
CA CYS A 163 0.02 -7.46 8.19
C CYS A 163 -0.37 -5.99 8.07
N CYS A 164 0.61 -5.15 7.78
CA CYS A 164 0.40 -3.73 7.58
C CYS A 164 1.08 -3.21 6.31
N THR A 165 0.45 -2.19 5.73
CA THR A 165 0.96 -1.45 4.57
C THR A 165 1.37 -0.06 5.02
N PHE A 166 2.59 0.33 4.69
CA PHE A 166 3.14 1.66 4.86
C PHE A 166 2.97 2.43 3.57
N TRP A 167 2.23 3.51 3.60
CA TRP A 167 2.08 4.41 2.46
C TRP A 167 2.84 5.71 2.74
N MET A 168 3.78 6.05 1.86
CA MET A 168 4.75 7.13 2.03
C MET A 168 4.75 8.03 0.81
N PRO A 169 4.36 9.32 0.94
CA PRO A 169 4.39 10.27 -0.17
C PRO A 169 5.79 10.81 -0.44
N MET A 170 6.10 11.07 -1.71
CA MET A 170 7.35 11.74 -2.13
C MET A 170 7.20 13.26 -2.22
N GLU A 171 5.99 13.77 -2.33
CA GLU A 171 5.61 15.19 -2.29
C GLU A 171 4.42 15.42 -1.38
N LYS A 172 4.11 16.69 -1.10
CA LYS A 172 2.90 17.06 -0.38
C LYS A 172 1.66 16.54 -1.10
N VAL A 173 0.80 15.87 -0.34
CA VAL A 173 -0.48 15.33 -0.80
C VAL A 173 -1.62 16.01 -0.05
N ASP A 174 -2.59 16.49 -0.79
CA ASP A 174 -3.81 17.13 -0.30
C ASP A 174 -5.01 16.83 -1.22
N GLU A 175 -6.11 17.55 -1.04
CA GLU A 175 -7.38 17.36 -1.75
C GLU A 175 -7.28 17.47 -3.29
N GLU A 176 -6.26 18.17 -3.81
CA GLU A 176 -6.12 18.36 -5.26
C GLU A 176 -5.34 17.25 -5.96
N ASN A 177 -4.44 16.55 -5.25
CA ASN A 177 -3.51 15.65 -5.93
C ASN A 177 -3.55 14.18 -5.50
N GLY A 178 -4.65 13.72 -4.94
CA GLY A 178 -4.88 12.29 -4.78
C GLY A 178 -4.63 11.75 -3.36
N MET A 179 -5.36 12.32 -2.37
CA MET A 179 -5.34 11.85 -0.99
C MET A 179 -5.77 10.40 -0.85
N MET A 180 -5.20 9.73 0.16
CA MET A 180 -5.70 8.45 0.62
C MET A 180 -6.90 8.64 1.53
N GLY A 181 -7.95 7.85 1.31
CA GLY A 181 -9.12 7.72 2.15
C GLY A 181 -9.14 6.38 2.88
N TYR A 182 -9.58 6.38 4.14
CA TYR A 182 -9.62 5.21 5.01
C TYR A 182 -10.95 5.13 5.75
N ALA A 183 -11.64 3.98 5.68
CA ALA A 183 -12.82 3.70 6.48
C ALA A 183 -12.37 3.20 7.86
N LYS A 184 -12.41 4.08 8.88
CA LYS A 184 -11.92 3.78 10.23
C LYS A 184 -12.68 2.63 10.88
N GLY A 185 -11.93 1.67 11.41
CA GLY A 185 -12.49 0.50 12.10
C GLY A 185 -12.95 -0.65 11.19
N SER A 186 -12.91 -0.47 9.86
CA SER A 186 -13.35 -1.48 8.88
C SER A 186 -12.53 -2.77 8.92
N HIS A 187 -11.28 -2.73 9.40
CA HIS A 187 -10.41 -3.90 9.53
C HIS A 187 -10.96 -5.00 10.43
N ARG A 188 -11.92 -4.69 11.32
CA ARG A 188 -12.60 -5.65 12.19
C ARG A 188 -13.74 -6.41 11.51
N GLY A 189 -14.09 -6.00 10.29
CA GLY A 189 -15.13 -6.62 9.49
C GLY A 189 -14.70 -7.90 8.77
N GLU A 190 -15.60 -8.42 7.94
CA GLU A 190 -15.33 -9.55 7.06
C GLU A 190 -14.44 -9.17 5.86
N LEU A 191 -13.95 -10.18 5.16
CA LEU A 191 -13.23 -10.01 3.91
C LEU A 191 -14.20 -9.94 2.73
N TYR A 192 -13.89 -9.06 1.78
CA TYR A 192 -14.65 -8.85 0.55
C TYR A 192 -13.80 -9.20 -0.66
N LYS A 193 -14.42 -9.45 -1.81
CA LYS A 193 -13.70 -9.70 -3.06
C LYS A 193 -12.75 -8.56 -3.41
N PRO A 194 -11.58 -8.86 -4.00
CA PRO A 194 -10.75 -7.83 -4.61
C PRO A 194 -11.49 -7.21 -5.81
N ASN A 195 -11.34 -5.92 -6.03
CA ASN A 195 -11.90 -5.20 -7.16
C ASN A 195 -10.84 -4.88 -8.23
N LEU A 196 -11.28 -4.26 -9.32
CA LEU A 196 -10.41 -3.91 -10.46
C LEU A 196 -9.65 -2.57 -10.27
N PHE A 197 -9.44 -2.14 -9.04
CA PHE A 197 -8.61 -1.01 -8.64
C PHE A 197 -9.12 0.39 -9.06
N VAL A 198 -9.56 0.56 -10.29
CA VAL A 198 -10.16 1.81 -10.81
C VAL A 198 -11.68 1.70 -10.99
N SER A 199 -12.24 0.57 -10.61
CA SER A 199 -13.68 0.26 -10.64
C SER A 199 -14.06 -0.55 -9.40
N GLN A 200 -15.29 -0.40 -8.92
CA GLN A 200 -15.84 -1.24 -7.84
C GLN A 200 -16.12 -2.68 -8.30
N ALA A 201 -16.10 -2.95 -9.61
CA ALA A 201 -16.33 -4.29 -10.13
C ALA A 201 -15.30 -5.29 -9.59
N SER A 202 -15.79 -6.44 -9.13
CA SER A 202 -14.95 -7.50 -8.56
C SER A 202 -13.99 -8.11 -9.57
N PHE A 203 -12.81 -8.51 -9.09
CA PHE A 203 -11.82 -9.19 -9.92
C PHE A 203 -12.38 -10.53 -10.43
N PRO A 204 -12.24 -10.87 -11.72
CA PRO A 204 -12.80 -12.09 -12.29
C PRO A 204 -12.31 -13.36 -11.58
N GLY A 205 -13.22 -14.26 -11.26
CA GLY A 205 -12.91 -15.52 -10.59
C GLY A 205 -12.72 -15.43 -9.07
N SER A 206 -12.85 -14.23 -8.47
CA SER A 206 -12.85 -14.06 -7.02
C SER A 206 -14.15 -14.54 -6.39
N GLU A 207 -14.06 -15.12 -5.18
CA GLU A 207 -15.19 -15.63 -4.41
C GLU A 207 -15.47 -14.75 -3.18
N GLY A 208 -16.74 -14.71 -2.73
CA GLY A 208 -17.18 -13.95 -1.55
C GLY A 208 -18.21 -12.89 -1.88
N LYS A 209 -18.32 -11.87 -1.02
CA LYS A 209 -19.23 -10.72 -1.19
C LYS A 209 -18.50 -9.56 -1.85
N ASP A 210 -19.22 -8.73 -2.57
CA ASP A 210 -18.72 -7.46 -3.06
C ASP A 210 -18.61 -6.46 -1.90
N LEU A 211 -17.59 -5.59 -1.93
CA LEU A 211 -17.46 -4.51 -0.96
C LEU A 211 -18.67 -3.57 -1.09
N PRO A 212 -19.26 -3.07 0.00
CA PRO A 212 -20.27 -2.03 -0.07
C PRO A 212 -19.79 -0.80 -0.85
N ASP A 213 -20.71 -0.05 -1.41
CA ASP A 213 -20.39 1.22 -2.08
C ASP A 213 -19.95 2.26 -1.05
N VAL A 214 -18.65 2.27 -0.77
CA VAL A 214 -18.03 3.16 0.22
C VAL A 214 -18.04 4.60 -0.29
N GLU A 215 -17.78 4.79 -1.57
CA GLU A 215 -17.72 6.11 -2.21
C GLU A 215 -19.05 6.86 -2.11
N ALA A 216 -20.17 6.17 -2.25
CA ALA A 216 -21.50 6.76 -2.08
C ALA A 216 -21.90 6.97 -0.60
N ASN A 217 -21.26 6.26 0.33
CA ASN A 217 -21.68 6.18 1.75
C ASN A 217 -20.53 6.51 2.73
N GLU A 218 -19.62 7.41 2.36
CA GLU A 218 -18.40 7.74 3.14
C GLU A 218 -18.68 8.08 4.61
N LYS A 219 -19.78 8.81 4.90
CA LYS A 219 -20.16 9.18 6.27
C LYS A 219 -20.59 7.96 7.10
N GLU A 220 -21.33 7.03 6.51
CA GLU A 220 -21.77 5.80 7.16
C GLU A 220 -20.58 4.94 7.55
N PHE A 221 -19.60 4.83 6.65
CA PHE A 221 -18.39 4.05 6.85
C PHE A 221 -17.26 4.79 7.56
N ASN A 222 -17.53 6.00 8.08
CA ASN A 222 -16.54 6.80 8.82
C ASN A 222 -15.24 6.98 8.05
N VAL A 223 -15.35 7.35 6.76
CA VAL A 223 -14.19 7.61 5.89
C VAL A 223 -13.51 8.90 6.30
N VAL A 224 -12.19 8.85 6.41
CA VAL A 224 -11.33 10.01 6.63
C VAL A 224 -10.30 10.09 5.52
N TYR A 225 -10.09 11.29 5.00
CA TYR A 225 -9.02 11.57 4.03
C TYR A 225 -7.82 12.19 4.73
N CYS A 226 -6.62 11.74 4.37
CA CYS A 226 -5.38 12.08 5.05
C CYS A 226 -4.47 12.90 4.15
N PRO A 227 -4.38 14.24 4.31
CA PRO A 227 -3.29 15.01 3.72
C PRO A 227 -1.97 14.58 4.39
N ALA A 228 -0.90 14.51 3.59
CA ALA A 228 0.39 14.03 4.08
C ALA A 228 1.55 14.80 3.43
N GLU A 229 2.67 14.87 4.15
CA GLU A 229 3.90 15.52 3.72
C GLU A 229 5.03 14.48 3.56
N PRO A 230 6.06 14.75 2.74
CA PRO A 230 7.26 13.92 2.73
C PRO A 230 7.85 13.75 4.13
N GLY A 231 8.17 12.51 4.50
CA GLY A 231 8.61 12.17 5.86
C GLY A 231 7.50 11.65 6.77
N ASP A 232 6.24 11.73 6.34
CA ASP A 232 5.11 11.05 6.97
C ASP A 232 5.01 9.59 6.50
N ILE A 233 4.41 8.75 7.33
CA ILE A 233 3.95 7.42 6.95
C ILE A 233 2.48 7.29 7.34
N ILE A 234 1.60 6.91 6.42
CA ILE A 234 0.28 6.42 6.78
C ILE A 234 0.37 4.89 6.79
N VAL A 235 0.14 4.29 7.96
CA VAL A 235 0.16 2.83 8.13
C VAL A 235 -1.27 2.34 8.25
N HIS A 236 -1.64 1.33 7.47
CA HIS A 236 -2.95 0.71 7.60
C HIS A 236 -2.84 -0.82 7.71
N HIS A 237 -3.79 -1.40 8.41
CA HIS A 237 -3.98 -2.82 8.54
C HIS A 237 -4.43 -3.41 7.21
N VAL A 238 -3.97 -4.60 6.86
CA VAL A 238 -4.25 -5.25 5.57
C VAL A 238 -5.74 -5.40 5.24
N LYS A 239 -6.62 -5.41 6.24
CA LYS A 239 -8.08 -5.50 6.11
C LYS A 239 -8.80 -4.15 6.12
N THR A 240 -8.09 -3.04 6.34
CA THR A 240 -8.71 -1.70 6.34
C THR A 240 -9.16 -1.31 4.93
N TRP A 241 -10.40 -0.90 4.81
CA TRP A 241 -10.92 -0.39 3.53
C TRP A 241 -10.27 0.96 3.26
N HIS A 242 -9.63 1.04 2.10
CA HIS A 242 -8.94 2.26 1.70
C HIS A 242 -9.00 2.45 0.19
N GLY A 243 -8.90 3.68 -0.22
CA GLY A 243 -8.90 4.11 -1.60
C GLY A 243 -8.16 5.44 -1.77
N SER A 244 -8.18 6.02 -2.94
CA SER A 244 -7.61 7.36 -3.12
C SER A 244 -8.40 8.17 -4.12
N THR A 245 -8.41 9.50 -3.91
CA THR A 245 -8.94 10.45 -4.88
C THR A 245 -8.10 10.47 -6.16
N GLY A 246 -8.63 11.01 -7.24
CA GLY A 246 -7.87 11.34 -8.45
C GLY A 246 -6.94 12.52 -8.22
N ASN A 247 -6.04 12.78 -9.17
CA ASN A 247 -5.22 13.98 -9.18
C ASN A 247 -5.84 15.02 -10.14
N THR A 248 -6.48 16.04 -9.59
CA THR A 248 -7.10 17.14 -10.33
C THR A 248 -6.14 18.31 -10.57
N SER A 249 -5.01 18.34 -9.86
CA SER A 249 -3.99 19.37 -10.05
C SER A 249 -3.46 19.36 -11.47
N GLN A 250 -3.28 20.55 -12.05
CA GLN A 250 -2.76 20.69 -13.41
C GLN A 250 -1.22 20.65 -13.47
N THR A 251 -0.55 20.74 -12.33
CA THR A 251 0.91 20.88 -12.28
C THR A 251 1.60 19.94 -11.29
N ARG A 252 0.89 19.46 -10.27
CA ARG A 252 1.49 18.65 -9.20
C ARG A 252 1.33 17.16 -9.48
N HIS A 253 2.41 16.44 -9.34
CA HIS A 253 2.41 14.98 -9.31
C HIS A 253 1.93 14.45 -7.94
N ARG A 254 1.58 13.18 -7.88
CA ARG A 254 1.45 12.42 -6.64
C ARG A 254 2.18 11.08 -6.82
N ARG A 255 3.40 11.04 -6.31
CA ARG A 255 4.21 9.81 -6.21
C ARG A 255 4.15 9.29 -4.79
N ALA A 256 3.93 8.01 -4.65
CA ALA A 256 3.93 7.35 -3.36
C ALA A 256 4.52 5.94 -3.46
N MET A 257 5.22 5.54 -2.43
CA MET A 257 5.75 4.18 -2.26
C MET A 257 4.97 3.51 -1.15
N THR A 258 4.60 2.24 -1.37
CA THR A 258 4.14 1.39 -0.29
C THR A 258 5.11 0.25 -0.04
N LEU A 259 5.29 -0.10 1.23
CA LEU A 259 6.03 -1.27 1.69
C LEU A 259 5.13 -2.06 2.64
N ARG A 260 5.13 -3.39 2.52
CA ARG A 260 4.27 -4.27 3.32
C ARG A 260 5.07 -5.18 4.21
N TYR A 261 4.58 -5.35 5.44
CA TYR A 261 5.26 -6.09 6.49
C TYR A 261 4.32 -7.09 7.15
N LEU A 262 4.85 -8.28 7.42
CA LEU A 262 4.15 -9.45 7.93
C LEU A 262 4.71 -9.83 9.30
N GLY A 263 3.84 -10.08 10.27
CA GLY A 263 4.20 -10.48 11.64
C GLY A 263 4.06 -11.98 11.90
N ASP A 264 3.99 -12.31 13.19
CA ASP A 264 4.12 -13.69 13.71
C ASP A 264 2.96 -14.62 13.34
N ASP A 265 1.74 -14.08 13.21
CA ASP A 265 0.53 -14.88 12.98
C ASP A 265 0.27 -15.17 11.50
N ILE A 266 1.06 -14.57 10.60
CA ILE A 266 0.82 -14.73 9.16
C ILE A 266 1.16 -16.14 8.70
N ARG A 267 0.23 -16.71 7.93
CA ARG A 267 0.35 -18.01 7.29
C ARG A 267 0.15 -17.88 5.79
N TYR A 268 0.90 -18.68 5.04
CA TYR A 268 0.71 -18.76 3.60
C TYR A 268 -0.66 -19.36 3.28
N LEU A 269 -1.39 -18.75 2.34
CA LEU A 269 -2.67 -19.22 1.85
C LEU A 269 -2.81 -18.86 0.38
N GLU A 270 -2.70 -19.84 -0.50
CA GLU A 270 -2.95 -19.60 -1.91
C GLU A 270 -4.43 -19.32 -2.16
N ARG A 271 -4.75 -18.12 -2.64
CA ARG A 271 -6.11 -17.68 -2.94
C ARG A 271 -6.41 -17.79 -4.42
N MET A 272 -7.62 -18.18 -4.75
CA MET A 272 -8.17 -18.11 -6.11
C MET A 272 -8.66 -16.70 -6.42
N GLY A 273 -8.54 -16.27 -7.69
CA GLY A 273 -9.05 -14.96 -8.12
C GLY A 273 -8.25 -13.76 -7.61
N THR A 274 -7.00 -13.94 -7.25
CA THR A 274 -6.06 -12.86 -6.98
C THR A 274 -5.43 -12.37 -8.29
N PRO A 275 -4.93 -11.11 -8.34
CA PRO A 275 -4.18 -10.63 -9.50
C PRO A 275 -3.00 -11.55 -9.85
N PRO A 276 -2.67 -11.73 -11.14
CA PRO A 276 -1.62 -12.66 -11.58
C PRO A 276 -0.21 -12.32 -11.07
N ASP A 277 0.04 -11.05 -10.77
CA ASP A 277 1.29 -10.50 -10.25
C ASP A 277 1.42 -10.60 -8.72
N SER A 278 0.37 -11.08 -8.03
CA SER A 278 0.46 -11.33 -6.59
C SER A 278 1.54 -12.36 -6.29
N PRO A 279 2.49 -12.06 -5.38
CA PRO A 279 3.64 -12.94 -5.16
C PRO A 279 3.21 -14.25 -4.54
N LYS A 280 3.67 -15.34 -5.15
CA LYS A 280 3.51 -16.71 -4.67
C LYS A 280 4.86 -17.30 -4.30
N SER A 281 4.87 -18.21 -3.33
CA SER A 281 6.03 -19.06 -3.09
C SER A 281 5.75 -20.47 -3.58
N ALA A 282 6.65 -21.00 -4.39
CA ALA A 282 6.63 -22.41 -4.80
C ALA A 282 7.05 -23.36 -3.67
N ARG A 283 7.57 -22.82 -2.57
CA ARG A 283 8.14 -23.57 -1.43
C ARG A 283 7.15 -23.76 -0.31
N LEU A 284 6.13 -22.87 -0.19
CA LEU A 284 5.16 -22.87 0.90
C LEU A 284 3.87 -23.58 0.51
N LYS A 285 3.23 -24.18 1.50
CA LYS A 285 1.90 -24.76 1.41
C LYS A 285 0.95 -23.97 2.31
N ASN A 286 -0.36 -24.04 2.02
CA ASN A 286 -1.37 -23.43 2.86
C ASN A 286 -1.21 -23.83 4.33
N GLY A 287 -1.14 -22.83 5.23
CA GLY A 287 -0.92 -22.98 6.66
C GLY A 287 0.55 -22.91 7.11
N ASP A 288 1.51 -22.94 6.19
CA ASP A 288 2.92 -22.79 6.56
C ASP A 288 3.20 -21.37 7.09
N PRO A 289 4.16 -21.19 8.02
CA PRO A 289 4.68 -19.88 8.36
C PRO A 289 5.20 -19.16 7.11
N ILE A 290 4.96 -17.84 7.03
CA ILE A 290 5.20 -17.08 5.80
C ILE A 290 6.70 -16.90 5.46
N GLU A 291 7.61 -17.05 6.45
CA GLU A 291 9.04 -16.82 6.25
C GLU A 291 9.63 -17.77 5.20
N CYS A 292 10.13 -17.20 4.11
CA CYS A 292 10.88 -17.92 3.06
C CYS A 292 11.81 -16.93 2.33
N GLU A 293 12.42 -17.37 1.22
CA GLU A 293 13.30 -16.52 0.43
C GLU A 293 12.56 -15.35 -0.22
N GLU A 294 11.32 -15.59 -0.68
CA GLU A 294 10.46 -14.58 -1.30
C GLU A 294 9.93 -13.57 -0.26
N PHE A 295 9.78 -14.00 1.00
CA PHE A 295 9.29 -13.18 2.12
C PHE A 295 10.28 -13.24 3.31
N PRO A 296 11.45 -12.61 3.17
CA PRO A 296 12.54 -12.78 4.11
C PRO A 296 12.23 -12.18 5.48
N LEU A 297 12.64 -12.90 6.53
CA LEU A 297 12.73 -12.33 7.87
C LEU A 297 13.75 -11.20 7.86
N MET A 298 13.33 -10.00 8.25
CA MET A 298 14.20 -8.83 8.23
C MET A 298 14.50 -8.24 9.61
N TRP A 299 13.64 -8.50 10.59
CA TRP A 299 13.79 -7.95 11.93
C TRP A 299 13.18 -8.87 12.97
N THR A 300 13.82 -8.92 14.17
CA THR A 300 13.27 -9.54 15.38
C THR A 300 13.42 -8.60 16.56
N ARG A 301 12.58 -8.74 17.57
CA ARG A 301 12.70 -7.97 18.81
C ARG A 301 13.98 -8.29 19.57
N GLU A 302 14.46 -9.54 19.50
CA GLU A 302 15.67 -10.00 20.19
C GLU A 302 16.95 -9.50 19.50
N ASP A 303 17.04 -9.66 18.17
CA ASP A 303 18.29 -9.44 17.43
C ASP A 303 18.35 -8.09 16.69
N GLY A 304 17.21 -7.37 16.56
CA GLY A 304 17.09 -6.22 15.67
C GLY A 304 17.05 -6.65 14.20
N PHE A 305 17.78 -5.94 13.31
CA PHE A 305 17.82 -6.28 11.89
C PHE A 305 18.59 -7.58 11.65
N VAL A 306 17.92 -8.52 11.00
CA VAL A 306 18.49 -9.82 10.63
C VAL A 306 19.28 -9.70 9.33
N ALA A 307 20.50 -10.27 9.29
CA ALA A 307 21.26 -10.34 8.04
C ALA A 307 20.53 -11.24 7.02
N PRO A 308 20.50 -10.88 5.72
CA PRO A 308 19.97 -11.77 4.69
C PRO A 308 20.67 -13.13 4.79
N ARG A 309 19.90 -14.21 4.77
CA ARG A 309 20.52 -15.54 4.64
C ARG A 309 21.28 -15.56 3.32
N GLN A 310 22.59 -15.78 3.38
CA GLN A 310 23.36 -16.05 2.16
C GLN A 310 22.83 -17.36 1.58
N THR A 311 22.23 -17.28 0.40
CA THR A 311 21.93 -18.48 -0.37
C THR A 311 23.26 -19.13 -0.76
N VAL A 312 23.52 -20.31 -0.21
CA VAL A 312 24.65 -21.18 -0.58
C VAL A 312 24.31 -21.85 -1.91
#